data_88a552ab10a4b282c42070ed0dc2799c
#
_entry.id   88a552ab10a4b282c42070ed0dc2799c
#
_cell.length_a   1.000
_cell.length_b   1.000
_cell.length_c   1.000
_cell.angle_alpha   90.00
_cell.angle_beta   90.00
_cell.angle_gamma   90.00
#
_symmetry.space_group_name_H-M   'P 1'
#
loop_
_entity.id
_entity.type
_entity.pdbx_description
1 polymer ?
#
loop_
_entity_poly.entity_id
_entity_poly.type
_entity_poly.pdbx_seq_one_letter_code
_entity_poly.pdbx_strand_id
1 'polypeptide(L)'
;RVVNNYLSRYEIHLENALSELKTVKSLRPYIEINPYKDKLTKAEEFASMLGTDKNQENPTGTISIEEASETLATLESKFSDIYTRTNALEAKKEDLKASYERLRPFLGFDFDIHSVLQFKFIKYRFGKITRDYYKKLEHYVYENLDTVFYRCSEDEQYVWGVYFVPAGRAGQIDAVFSSLHFERIHLPDEYEGIPQEVGTKLQSDIHDLDVQLQECREESAKLLNEYKNKVLLCRDKFRSLTSNFDVRKLAACTKEGKQVFYILCGWMTESDAARFEKDVADDKNLFCLIESDEDQDKDSTLTPPTKLKNPGIFRPFELFVRMYGLPSYN
;
A
#
# COMPACT_ATOMS: atom_id res chain seq x y z
N ARG A 1 -31.93 -1.04 -11.92
CA ARG A 1 -33.14 -1.86 -11.87
C ARG A 1 -33.14 -2.89 -12.98
N VAL A 2 -33.03 -2.50 -14.27
CA VAL A 2 -33.05 -3.42 -15.41
C VAL A 2 -31.98 -4.51 -15.27
N VAL A 3 -30.73 -4.14 -14.98
CA VAL A 3 -29.61 -5.07 -14.82
C VAL A 3 -29.91 -6.11 -13.73
N ASN A 4 -30.38 -5.68 -12.58
CA ASN A 4 -30.59 -6.58 -11.43
C ASN A 4 -31.87 -7.42 -11.54
N ASN A 5 -32.91 -6.90 -12.17
CA ASN A 5 -34.22 -7.58 -12.21
C ASN A 5 -34.36 -8.51 -13.43
N TYR A 6 -33.73 -8.16 -14.53
CA TYR A 6 -33.90 -8.88 -15.80
C TYR A 6 -32.60 -9.46 -16.31
N LEU A 7 -31.59 -8.63 -16.61
CA LEU A 7 -30.36 -9.11 -17.26
C LEU A 7 -29.59 -10.15 -16.44
N SER A 8 -29.65 -10.07 -15.09
CA SER A 8 -28.99 -11.06 -14.23
C SER A 8 -29.56 -12.48 -14.30
N ARG A 9 -30.73 -12.66 -14.91
CA ARG A 9 -31.40 -13.96 -15.06
C ARG A 9 -31.02 -14.69 -16.35
N TYR A 10 -30.41 -13.97 -17.29
CA TYR A 10 -30.09 -14.45 -18.61
C TYR A 10 -28.58 -14.35 -18.89
N GLU A 11 -28.09 -15.23 -19.72
CA GLU A 11 -26.73 -15.13 -20.21
C GLU A 11 -26.70 -14.20 -21.44
N ILE A 12 -26.41 -12.92 -21.18
CA ILE A 12 -26.33 -11.88 -22.21
C ILE A 12 -24.90 -11.38 -22.36
N HIS A 13 -24.42 -11.29 -23.58
CA HIS A 13 -23.17 -10.61 -23.92
C HIS A 13 -23.48 -9.17 -24.28
N LEU A 14 -23.18 -8.24 -23.37
CA LEU A 14 -23.46 -6.82 -23.58
C LEU A 14 -22.38 -6.16 -24.42
N GLU A 15 -22.81 -5.37 -25.40
CA GLU A 15 -21.95 -4.61 -26.29
C GLU A 15 -22.09 -3.11 -26.01
N ASN A 16 -21.11 -2.33 -26.49
CA ASN A 16 -21.18 -0.88 -26.38
C ASN A 16 -22.22 -0.32 -27.36
N ALA A 17 -23.33 0.17 -26.83
CA ALA A 17 -24.44 0.67 -27.63
C ALA A 17 -24.04 1.82 -28.58
N LEU A 18 -22.99 2.60 -28.27
CA LEU A 18 -22.48 3.65 -29.17
C LEU A 18 -21.75 3.08 -30.38
N SER A 19 -21.05 1.94 -30.23
CA SER A 19 -20.37 1.29 -31.33
C SER A 19 -21.36 0.58 -32.26
N GLU A 20 -22.44 0.04 -31.67
CA GLU A 20 -23.46 -0.70 -32.40
C GLU A 20 -24.44 0.21 -33.17
N LEU A 21 -24.84 1.31 -32.53
CA LEU A 21 -25.84 2.23 -33.09
C LEU A 21 -25.22 3.46 -33.78
N LYS A 22 -24.21 3.27 -34.60
CA LYS A 22 -23.47 4.37 -35.30
C LYS A 22 -24.35 5.26 -36.17
N THR A 23 -25.46 4.77 -36.64
CA THR A 23 -26.39 5.48 -37.53
C THR A 23 -27.28 6.48 -36.79
N VAL A 24 -27.40 6.37 -35.47
CA VAL A 24 -28.27 7.23 -34.65
C VAL A 24 -27.51 8.45 -34.18
N LYS A 25 -27.77 9.63 -34.78
CA LYS A 25 -27.02 10.86 -34.60
C LYS A 25 -27.15 11.56 -33.24
N SER A 26 -28.06 11.14 -32.34
CA SER A 26 -28.32 11.83 -31.07
C SER A 26 -27.83 11.09 -29.82
N LEU A 27 -27.10 9.99 -29.98
CA LEU A 27 -26.63 9.18 -28.89
C LEU A 27 -25.40 9.80 -28.19
N ARG A 28 -25.41 9.71 -26.87
CA ARG A 28 -24.30 10.19 -26.02
C ARG A 28 -23.85 9.06 -25.10
N PRO A 29 -22.54 8.99 -24.74
CA PRO A 29 -22.06 8.03 -23.78
C PRO A 29 -22.60 8.33 -22.38
N TYR A 30 -22.73 7.30 -21.57
CA TYR A 30 -22.97 7.42 -20.15
C TYR A 30 -21.65 7.77 -19.45
N ILE A 31 -21.55 8.99 -18.92
CA ILE A 31 -20.29 9.57 -18.39
C ILE A 31 -20.28 9.74 -16.87
N GLU A 32 -21.21 9.15 -16.14
CA GLU A 32 -21.17 9.24 -14.68
C GLU A 32 -20.00 8.44 -14.09
N ILE A 33 -19.37 9.02 -13.08
CA ILE A 33 -18.30 8.37 -12.32
C ILE A 33 -18.92 7.31 -11.41
N ASN A 34 -18.31 6.13 -11.36
CA ASN A 34 -18.79 5.06 -10.50
C ASN A 34 -18.51 5.41 -9.02
N PRO A 35 -19.56 5.67 -8.20
CA PRO A 35 -19.38 6.11 -6.81
C PRO A 35 -18.94 4.99 -5.87
N TYR A 36 -18.92 3.76 -6.33
CA TYR A 36 -18.58 2.58 -5.52
C TYR A 36 -17.13 2.13 -5.71
N LYS A 37 -16.42 2.67 -6.71
CA LYS A 37 -15.08 2.22 -7.07
C LYS A 37 -14.07 2.42 -5.93
N ASP A 38 -14.05 3.60 -5.32
CA ASP A 38 -13.15 3.91 -4.20
C ASP A 38 -13.43 3.03 -2.98
N LYS A 39 -14.72 2.78 -2.70
CA LYS A 39 -15.13 1.88 -1.62
C LYS A 39 -14.75 0.44 -1.88
N LEU A 40 -14.83 -0.01 -3.14
CA LEU A 40 -14.36 -1.33 -3.54
C LEU A 40 -12.86 -1.46 -3.33
N THR A 41 -12.07 -0.49 -3.81
CA THR A 41 -10.61 -0.48 -3.63
C THR A 41 -10.23 -0.61 -2.15
N LYS A 42 -10.83 0.19 -1.27
CA LYS A 42 -10.61 0.11 0.17
C LYS A 42 -11.00 -1.25 0.75
N ALA A 43 -12.15 -1.80 0.35
CA ALA A 43 -12.60 -3.13 0.80
C ALA A 43 -11.64 -4.24 0.33
N GLU A 44 -11.10 -4.14 -0.87
CA GLU A 44 -10.10 -5.08 -1.41
C GLU A 44 -8.74 -4.94 -0.71
N GLU A 45 -8.31 -3.74 -0.35
CA GLU A 45 -7.12 -3.50 0.46
C GLU A 45 -7.23 -4.19 1.82
N PHE A 46 -8.31 -3.96 2.57
CA PHE A 46 -8.55 -4.65 3.85
C PHE A 46 -8.67 -6.16 3.69
N ALA A 47 -9.33 -6.64 2.64
CA ALA A 47 -9.43 -8.07 2.37
C ALA A 47 -8.05 -8.70 2.04
N SER A 48 -7.17 -7.97 1.37
CA SER A 48 -5.80 -8.42 1.08
C SER A 48 -4.95 -8.56 2.34
N MET A 49 -5.15 -7.67 3.33
CA MET A 49 -4.47 -7.73 4.62
C MET A 49 -4.87 -8.95 5.47
N LEU A 50 -6.05 -9.53 5.23
CA LEU A 50 -6.50 -10.77 5.91
C LEU A 50 -5.72 -12.01 5.49
N GLY A 51 -4.87 -11.91 4.47
CA GLY A 51 -4.13 -13.04 3.90
C GLY A 51 -4.99 -13.86 2.92
N THR A 52 -4.33 -14.43 1.92
CA THR A 52 -4.96 -15.33 0.95
C THR A 52 -4.95 -16.76 1.46
N ASP A 53 -5.72 -17.10 2.47
CA ASP A 53 -6.04 -18.50 2.70
C ASP A 53 -6.89 -19.01 1.53
N LYS A 54 -6.34 -19.98 0.78
CA LYS A 54 -6.99 -20.62 -0.38
C LYS A 54 -8.32 -21.30 -0.05
N ASN A 55 -8.65 -21.42 1.24
CA ASN A 55 -9.92 -21.86 1.80
C ASN A 55 -10.72 -20.68 2.33
N GLN A 56 -10.90 -19.60 1.53
CA GLN A 56 -11.79 -18.53 1.95
C GLN A 56 -13.20 -19.09 2.10
N GLU A 57 -13.62 -19.26 3.33
CA GLU A 57 -15.02 -19.48 3.68
C GLU A 57 -15.82 -18.34 3.05
N ASN A 58 -16.85 -18.69 2.27
CA ASN A 58 -17.74 -17.70 1.71
C ASN A 58 -18.34 -16.88 2.87
N PRO A 59 -18.32 -15.55 2.79
CA PRO A 59 -18.86 -14.73 3.86
C PRO A 59 -20.33 -15.08 4.09
N THR A 60 -20.70 -15.23 5.35
CA THR A 60 -22.08 -15.58 5.73
C THR A 60 -22.89 -14.33 6.00
N GLY A 61 -24.07 -14.23 5.40
CA GLY A 61 -25.00 -13.12 5.58
C GLY A 61 -25.08 -12.15 4.41
N THR A 62 -25.80 -11.07 4.62
CA THR A 62 -25.96 -9.96 3.67
C THR A 62 -25.70 -8.65 4.40
N ILE A 63 -25.17 -7.66 3.69
CA ILE A 63 -24.90 -6.33 4.23
C ILE A 63 -25.60 -5.25 3.39
N SER A 64 -26.14 -4.21 4.03
CA SER A 64 -26.66 -3.05 3.32
C SER A 64 -25.55 -2.16 2.77
N ILE A 65 -25.85 -1.21 1.89
CA ILE A 65 -24.86 -0.28 1.34
C ILE A 65 -24.41 0.70 2.44
N GLU A 66 -25.34 1.13 3.27
CA GLU A 66 -25.11 2.05 4.37
C GLU A 66 -24.18 1.41 5.41
N GLU A 67 -24.52 0.20 5.86
CA GLU A 67 -23.74 -0.57 6.83
C GLU A 67 -22.33 -0.91 6.31
N ALA A 68 -22.23 -1.29 5.03
CA ALA A 68 -20.93 -1.56 4.40
C ALA A 68 -20.06 -0.29 4.34
N SER A 69 -20.66 0.86 4.05
CA SER A 69 -19.96 2.14 4.01
C SER A 69 -19.48 2.58 5.39
N GLU A 70 -20.32 2.41 6.41
CA GLU A 70 -20.00 2.73 7.80
C GLU A 70 -18.93 1.79 8.35
N THR A 71 -18.99 0.51 8.03
CA THR A 71 -17.96 -0.48 8.41
C THR A 71 -16.60 -0.09 7.86
N LEU A 72 -16.50 0.26 6.56
CA LEU A 72 -15.25 0.70 5.97
C LEU A 72 -14.73 2.00 6.58
N ALA A 73 -15.59 2.98 6.83
CA ALA A 73 -15.20 4.24 7.47
C ALA A 73 -14.69 4.03 8.90
N THR A 74 -15.34 3.15 9.66
CA THR A 74 -14.91 2.80 11.03
C THR A 74 -13.54 2.10 11.02
N LEU A 75 -13.33 1.16 10.11
CA LEU A 75 -12.04 0.49 9.95
C LEU A 75 -10.96 1.48 9.55
N GLU A 76 -11.22 2.33 8.57
CA GLU A 76 -10.27 3.35 8.09
C GLU A 76 -9.83 4.26 9.25
N SER A 77 -10.76 4.73 10.08
CA SER A 77 -10.45 5.56 11.24
C SER A 77 -9.55 4.82 12.25
N LYS A 78 -9.93 3.57 12.63
CA LYS A 78 -9.15 2.78 13.59
C LYS A 78 -7.75 2.43 13.06
N PHE A 79 -7.64 2.07 11.79
CA PHE A 79 -6.34 1.80 11.15
C PHE A 79 -5.49 3.05 11.01
N SER A 80 -6.08 4.20 10.74
CA SER A 80 -5.37 5.49 10.70
C SER A 80 -4.72 5.83 12.03
N ASP A 81 -5.42 5.57 13.14
CA ASP A 81 -4.88 5.79 14.49
C ASP A 81 -3.71 4.85 14.78
N ILE A 82 -3.86 3.55 14.49
CA ILE A 82 -2.77 2.56 14.65
C ILE A 82 -1.58 2.93 13.77
N TYR A 83 -1.81 3.29 12.51
CA TYR A 83 -0.77 3.68 11.56
C TYR A 83 0.00 4.92 12.02
N THR A 84 -0.70 5.92 12.53
CA THR A 84 -0.09 7.14 13.06
C THR A 84 0.82 6.83 14.26
N ARG A 85 0.35 5.97 15.20
CA ARG A 85 1.17 5.51 16.33
C ARG A 85 2.39 4.71 15.86
N THR A 86 2.20 3.79 14.92
CA THR A 86 3.29 2.96 14.37
C THR A 86 4.38 3.82 13.75
N ASN A 87 4.01 4.78 12.89
CA ASN A 87 4.97 5.68 12.27
C ASN A 87 5.74 6.53 13.29
N ALA A 88 5.07 7.02 14.33
CA ALA A 88 5.72 7.78 15.40
C ALA A 88 6.72 6.92 16.19
N LEU A 89 6.36 5.66 16.49
CA LEU A 89 7.25 4.72 17.16
C LEU A 89 8.44 4.32 16.30
N GLU A 90 8.23 4.09 15.01
CA GLU A 90 9.31 3.78 14.06
C GLU A 90 10.29 4.93 13.92
N ALA A 91 9.80 6.17 13.77
CA ALA A 91 10.65 7.35 13.71
C ALA A 91 11.50 7.49 14.98
N LYS A 92 10.89 7.36 16.16
CA LYS A 92 11.60 7.40 17.44
C LYS A 92 12.66 6.30 17.56
N LYS A 93 12.33 5.07 17.10
CA LYS A 93 13.25 3.95 17.11
C LYS A 93 14.47 4.21 16.21
N GLU A 94 14.27 4.76 15.01
CA GLU A 94 15.38 5.11 14.11
C GLU A 94 16.28 6.20 14.69
N ASP A 95 15.72 7.20 15.37
CA ASP A 95 16.48 8.24 16.09
C ASP A 95 17.35 7.63 17.21
N LEU A 96 16.78 6.72 18.02
CA LEU A 96 17.52 6.04 19.07
C LEU A 96 18.60 5.12 18.53
N LYS A 97 18.34 4.41 17.44
CA LYS A 97 19.33 3.59 16.74
C LYS A 97 20.49 4.45 16.20
N ALA A 98 20.17 5.56 15.54
CA ALA A 98 21.19 6.48 15.05
C ALA A 98 22.05 7.04 16.20
N SER A 99 21.43 7.30 17.34
CA SER A 99 22.12 7.75 18.56
C SER A 99 23.02 6.66 19.13
N TYR A 100 22.54 5.43 19.19
CA TYR A 100 23.34 4.28 19.63
C TYR A 100 24.53 4.00 18.69
N GLU A 101 24.34 4.03 17.37
CA GLU A 101 25.43 3.81 16.40
C GLU A 101 26.50 4.91 16.48
N ARG A 102 26.13 6.15 16.80
CA ARG A 102 27.13 7.22 17.07
C ARG A 102 27.90 6.99 18.36
N LEU A 103 27.25 6.49 19.41
CA LEU A 103 27.87 6.22 20.70
C LEU A 103 28.70 4.94 20.72
N ARG A 104 28.30 3.93 19.94
CA ARG A 104 28.88 2.59 19.95
C ARG A 104 30.39 2.54 19.87
N PRO A 105 31.09 3.32 19.03
CA PRO A 105 32.56 3.32 19.00
C PRO A 105 33.21 3.82 20.30
N PHE A 106 32.46 4.52 21.13
CA PHE A 106 32.95 5.15 22.36
C PHE A 106 32.56 4.40 23.64
N LEU A 107 31.96 3.21 23.53
CA LEU A 107 31.54 2.40 24.70
C LEU A 107 32.71 2.03 25.61
N GLY A 108 33.94 1.96 25.10
CA GLY A 108 35.17 1.75 25.89
C GLY A 108 35.69 3.00 26.61
N PHE A 109 34.95 4.09 26.61
CA PHE A 109 35.31 5.31 27.31
C PHE A 109 34.76 5.29 28.74
N ASP A 110 35.64 5.16 29.74
CA ASP A 110 35.26 4.90 31.15
C ASP A 110 34.98 6.19 31.96
N PHE A 111 34.78 7.32 31.30
CA PHE A 111 34.49 8.58 31.96
C PHE A 111 33.03 9.05 31.68
N ASP A 112 32.45 9.68 32.65
CA ASP A 112 31.14 10.31 32.50
C ASP A 112 31.19 11.40 31.42
N ILE A 113 30.38 11.22 30.36
CA ILE A 113 30.32 12.15 29.21
C ILE A 113 29.93 13.55 29.71
N HIS A 114 28.90 13.68 30.54
CA HIS A 114 28.42 14.97 31.04
C HIS A 114 29.52 15.74 31.78
N SER A 115 30.28 15.06 32.62
CA SER A 115 31.42 15.66 33.33
C SER A 115 32.50 16.16 32.39
N VAL A 116 32.81 15.41 31.34
CA VAL A 116 33.78 15.78 30.29
C VAL A 116 33.30 16.99 29.49
N LEU A 117 32.01 17.05 29.17
CA LEU A 117 31.38 18.16 28.43
C LEU A 117 31.49 19.49 29.21
N GLN A 118 31.53 19.45 30.55
CA GLN A 118 31.56 20.64 31.42
C GLN A 118 33.00 21.18 31.68
N PHE A 119 34.05 20.57 31.16
CA PHE A 119 35.42 21.07 31.37
C PHE A 119 35.62 22.49 30.83
N LYS A 120 36.02 23.42 31.73
CA LYS A 120 36.23 24.83 31.37
C LYS A 120 37.58 25.13 30.74
N PHE A 121 38.62 24.47 31.22
CA PHE A 121 40.02 24.75 30.84
C PHE A 121 40.59 23.70 29.87
N ILE A 122 39.89 22.59 29.69
CA ILE A 122 40.25 21.51 28.76
C ILE A 122 39.14 21.42 27.72
N LYS A 123 39.55 21.39 26.44
CA LYS A 123 38.65 21.06 25.34
C LYS A 123 38.83 19.60 24.98
N TYR A 124 37.78 18.95 24.53
CA TYR A 124 37.78 17.57 24.10
C TYR A 124 37.21 17.48 22.67
N ARG A 125 37.58 16.44 21.96
CA ARG A 125 37.04 16.14 20.62
C ARG A 125 36.92 14.64 20.46
N PHE A 126 35.68 14.17 20.39
CA PHE A 126 35.37 12.82 19.98
C PHE A 126 35.53 12.69 18.46
N GLY A 127 35.98 11.54 17.98
CA GLY A 127 36.09 11.31 16.56
C GLY A 127 36.82 10.03 16.19
N LYS A 128 37.17 9.94 14.93
CA LYS A 128 37.90 8.81 14.37
C LYS A 128 39.09 9.29 13.51
N ILE A 129 40.09 8.45 13.43
CA ILE A 129 41.26 8.62 12.59
C ILE A 129 41.60 7.31 11.92
N THR A 130 42.14 7.32 10.68
CA THR A 130 42.56 6.06 10.05
C THR A 130 43.73 5.46 10.79
N ARG A 131 43.85 4.12 10.80
CA ARG A 131 44.94 3.41 11.51
C ARG A 131 46.32 3.85 11.11
N ASP A 132 46.54 4.18 9.82
CA ASP A 132 47.84 4.62 9.33
C ASP A 132 48.22 6.01 9.88
N TYR A 133 47.27 6.92 9.97
CA TYR A 133 47.50 8.21 10.60
C TYR A 133 47.59 8.13 12.12
N TYR A 134 46.88 7.19 12.73
CA TYR A 134 46.95 6.94 14.17
C TYR A 134 48.36 6.51 14.59
N LYS A 135 49.03 5.61 13.85
CA LYS A 135 50.44 5.22 14.10
C LYS A 135 51.40 6.41 14.04
N LYS A 136 51.16 7.34 13.10
CA LYS A 136 51.96 8.58 13.01
C LYS A 136 51.67 9.51 14.19
N LEU A 137 50.39 9.61 14.59
CA LEU A 137 49.94 10.40 15.72
C LEU A 137 50.57 9.88 17.02
N GLU A 138 50.60 8.59 17.26
CA GLU A 138 51.14 7.94 18.47
C GLU A 138 52.59 8.31 18.69
N HIS A 139 53.41 8.38 17.63
CA HIS A 139 54.78 8.81 17.68
C HIS A 139 54.94 10.31 17.96
N TYR A 140 54.03 11.14 17.43
CA TYR A 140 54.15 12.60 17.47
C TYR A 140 53.53 13.20 18.75
N VAL A 141 52.45 12.63 19.24
CA VAL A 141 51.66 13.14 20.39
C VAL A 141 52.46 13.09 21.69
N TYR A 142 53.16 11.98 21.92
CA TYR A 142 53.88 11.77 23.18
C TYR A 142 55.17 12.59 23.30
N GLU A 143 55.73 13.05 22.18
CA GLU A 143 57.00 13.77 22.18
C GLU A 143 56.85 15.30 22.08
N ASN A 144 55.79 15.81 21.46
CA ASN A 144 55.74 17.20 21.00
C ASN A 144 54.44 17.97 21.26
N LEU A 145 53.38 17.32 21.74
CA LEU A 145 52.08 17.97 21.90
C LEU A 145 51.53 17.87 23.32
N ASP A 146 51.06 19.01 23.85
CA ASP A 146 50.33 19.04 25.14
C ASP A 146 48.87 18.52 24.96
N THR A 147 48.73 17.24 24.62
CA THR A 147 47.44 16.59 24.40
C THR A 147 47.51 15.13 24.82
N VAL A 148 46.36 14.59 25.16
CA VAL A 148 46.18 13.16 25.44
C VAL A 148 45.15 12.64 24.49
N PHE A 149 45.43 11.55 23.79
CA PHE A 149 44.46 10.81 22.99
C PHE A 149 44.08 9.54 23.73
N TYR A 150 42.79 9.44 24.06
CA TYR A 150 42.22 8.25 24.67
C TYR A 150 41.54 7.40 23.59
N ARG A 151 42.07 6.20 23.36
CA ARG A 151 41.53 5.25 22.40
C ARG A 151 40.35 4.49 23.02
N CYS A 152 39.17 4.59 22.38
CA CYS A 152 37.95 3.92 22.83
C CYS A 152 37.72 2.58 22.14
N SER A 153 37.91 2.55 20.83
CA SER A 153 37.79 1.33 20.03
C SER A 153 38.59 1.42 18.72
N GLU A 154 38.71 0.30 18.01
CA GLU A 154 39.32 0.25 16.69
C GLU A 154 38.64 -0.81 15.82
N ASP A 155 38.60 -0.57 14.53
CA ASP A 155 38.18 -1.51 13.49
C ASP A 155 39.35 -1.69 12.46
N GLU A 156 39.06 -2.33 11.33
CA GLU A 156 40.07 -2.59 10.29
C GLU A 156 40.65 -1.30 9.67
N GLN A 157 39.86 -0.21 9.63
CA GLN A 157 40.19 1.04 8.94
C GLN A 157 40.46 2.20 9.89
N TYR A 158 39.76 2.26 11.01
CA TYR A 158 39.70 3.42 11.89
C TYR A 158 40.06 3.08 13.34
N VAL A 159 40.61 4.08 14.02
CA VAL A 159 40.71 4.14 15.48
C VAL A 159 39.79 5.26 15.95
N TRP A 160 38.94 4.92 16.89
CA TRP A 160 37.95 5.82 17.49
C TRP A 160 38.44 6.24 18.87
N GLY A 161 38.31 7.52 19.18
CA GLY A 161 38.77 8.02 20.46
C GLY A 161 38.40 9.45 20.71
N VAL A 162 38.90 9.96 21.82
CA VAL A 162 38.74 11.33 22.25
C VAL A 162 40.10 11.92 22.55
N TYR A 163 40.38 13.13 22.07
CA TYR A 163 41.55 13.86 22.51
C TYR A 163 41.18 15.05 23.38
N PHE A 164 42.07 15.33 24.33
CA PHE A 164 41.91 16.39 25.32
C PHE A 164 43.05 17.40 25.12
N VAL A 165 42.68 18.69 25.11
CA VAL A 165 43.65 19.77 24.86
C VAL A 165 43.41 20.95 25.81
N PRO A 166 44.45 21.65 26.28
CA PRO A 166 44.29 22.91 27.01
C PRO A 166 43.57 23.94 26.12
N ALA A 167 42.60 24.65 26.68
CA ALA A 167 41.76 25.60 25.95
C ALA A 167 42.61 26.67 25.20
N GLY A 168 43.69 27.14 25.78
CA GLY A 168 44.59 28.14 25.17
C GLY A 168 45.40 27.62 23.97
N ARG A 169 45.54 26.30 23.79
CA ARG A 169 46.28 25.67 22.66
C ARG A 169 45.38 24.89 21.70
N ALA A 170 44.06 24.92 21.95
CA ALA A 170 43.11 24.12 21.17
C ALA A 170 43.23 24.35 19.65
N GLY A 171 43.41 25.59 19.20
CA GLY A 171 43.49 25.90 17.76
C GLY A 171 44.70 25.27 17.06
N GLN A 172 45.89 25.25 17.75
CA GLN A 172 47.10 24.64 17.17
C GLN A 172 46.96 23.12 17.10
N ILE A 173 46.47 22.50 18.18
CA ILE A 173 46.33 21.04 18.27
C ILE A 173 45.20 20.56 17.38
N ASP A 174 44.08 21.27 17.30
CA ASP A 174 43.00 20.98 16.37
C ASP A 174 43.49 21.01 14.90
N ALA A 175 44.40 21.93 14.54
CA ALA A 175 45.03 21.98 13.21
C ALA A 175 45.88 20.73 12.92
N VAL A 176 46.64 20.25 13.90
CA VAL A 176 47.43 19.01 13.76
C VAL A 176 46.52 17.82 13.54
N PHE A 177 45.48 17.63 14.35
CA PHE A 177 44.52 16.55 14.18
C PHE A 177 43.78 16.63 12.84
N SER A 178 43.46 17.84 12.39
CA SER A 178 42.87 18.04 11.05
C SER A 178 43.81 17.65 9.93
N SER A 179 45.13 17.94 10.05
CA SER A 179 46.13 17.53 9.06
C SER A 179 46.34 16.01 9.01
N LEU A 180 46.00 15.32 10.07
CA LEU A 180 45.97 13.86 10.17
C LEU A 180 44.60 13.26 9.80
N HIS A 181 43.73 14.05 9.19
CA HIS A 181 42.40 13.64 8.79
C HIS A 181 41.55 13.07 9.92
N PHE A 182 41.67 13.65 11.13
CA PHE A 182 40.79 13.31 12.24
C PHE A 182 39.36 13.84 11.96
N GLU A 183 38.41 12.96 11.86
CA GLU A 183 36.99 13.29 11.66
C GLU A 183 36.31 13.44 13.02
N ARG A 184 35.81 14.64 13.31
CA ARG A 184 35.08 14.93 14.58
C ARG A 184 33.71 14.35 14.55
N ILE A 185 33.28 13.78 15.69
CA ILE A 185 31.94 13.27 15.94
C ILE A 185 31.38 14.03 17.13
N HIS A 186 30.19 14.58 16.94
CA HIS A 186 29.48 15.28 18.01
C HIS A 186 28.56 14.27 18.70
N LEU A 187 28.81 14.04 20.00
CA LEU A 187 27.88 13.32 20.85
C LEU A 187 26.85 14.30 21.38
N PRO A 188 25.56 13.91 21.47
CA PRO A 188 24.53 14.75 22.06
C PRO A 188 24.87 15.13 23.52
N ASP A 189 24.63 16.38 23.88
CA ASP A 189 24.88 16.90 25.23
C ASP A 189 23.94 16.31 26.29
N GLU A 190 22.92 15.56 25.85
CA GLU A 190 21.89 14.93 26.71
C GLU A 190 22.37 13.61 27.34
N TYR A 191 23.56 13.12 26.97
CA TYR A 191 24.11 11.89 27.53
C TYR A 191 24.68 12.13 28.93
N GLU A 192 24.04 11.57 29.93
CA GLU A 192 24.49 11.54 31.31
C GLU A 192 25.01 10.16 31.70
N GLY A 193 26.18 10.07 32.31
CA GLY A 193 26.81 8.82 32.70
C GLY A 193 27.91 8.36 31.75
N ILE A 194 28.44 7.17 32.02
CA ILE A 194 29.46 6.56 31.15
C ILE A 194 28.81 5.99 29.87
N PRO A 195 29.53 6.02 28.72
CA PRO A 195 28.98 5.55 27.45
C PRO A 195 28.36 4.15 27.48
N GLN A 196 28.93 3.23 28.26
CA GLN A 196 28.40 1.88 28.43
C GLN A 196 26.99 1.87 29.05
N GLU A 197 26.75 2.69 30.08
CA GLU A 197 25.45 2.79 30.74
C GLU A 197 24.42 3.44 29.80
N VAL A 198 24.84 4.53 29.12
CA VAL A 198 24.00 5.20 28.12
C VAL A 198 23.65 4.24 26.97
N GLY A 199 24.63 3.47 26.49
CA GLY A 199 24.44 2.49 25.44
C GLY A 199 23.44 1.40 25.85
N THR A 200 23.56 0.89 27.09
CA THR A 200 22.63 -0.10 27.63
C THR A 200 21.22 0.44 27.73
N LYS A 201 21.08 1.71 28.19
CA LYS A 201 19.78 2.38 28.27
C LYS A 201 19.15 2.56 26.88
N LEU A 202 19.93 3.03 25.89
CA LEU A 202 19.45 3.18 24.51
C LEU A 202 18.99 1.83 23.92
N GLN A 203 19.70 0.75 24.17
CA GLN A 203 19.30 -0.59 23.73
C GLN A 203 18.01 -1.06 24.40
N SER A 204 17.86 -0.79 25.70
CA SER A 204 16.60 -1.08 26.42
C SER A 204 15.44 -0.29 25.84
N ASP A 205 15.62 1.02 25.60
CA ASP A 205 14.58 1.88 25.04
C ASP A 205 14.20 1.43 23.62
N ILE A 206 15.16 1.00 22.79
CA ILE A 206 14.92 0.42 21.46
C ILE A 206 14.12 -0.87 21.58
N HIS A 207 14.45 -1.73 22.54
CA HIS A 207 13.70 -2.98 22.77
C HIS A 207 12.26 -2.70 23.20
N ASP A 208 12.05 -1.73 24.10
CA ASP A 208 10.71 -1.35 24.53
C ASP A 208 9.85 -0.81 23.37
N LEU A 209 10.48 -0.06 22.44
CA LEU A 209 9.80 0.36 21.20
C LEU A 209 9.47 -0.81 20.29
N ASP A 210 10.32 -1.85 20.23
CA ASP A 210 10.02 -3.07 19.47
C ASP A 210 8.81 -3.81 20.03
N VAL A 211 8.69 -3.88 21.35
CA VAL A 211 7.50 -4.45 22.00
C VAL A 211 6.25 -3.66 21.65
N GLN A 212 6.30 -2.32 21.75
CA GLN A 212 5.16 -1.47 21.39
C GLN A 212 4.76 -1.58 19.91
N LEU A 213 5.73 -1.68 19.00
CA LEU A 213 5.48 -1.92 17.59
C LEU A 213 4.84 -3.28 17.35
N GLN A 214 5.25 -4.30 18.09
CA GLN A 214 4.64 -5.62 18.03
C GLN A 214 3.19 -5.59 18.54
N GLU A 215 2.91 -4.87 19.62
CA GLU A 215 1.55 -4.64 20.13
C GLU A 215 0.65 -3.97 19.08
N CYS A 216 1.15 -2.94 18.38
CA CYS A 216 0.41 -2.30 17.28
C CYS A 216 0.08 -3.29 16.13
N ARG A 217 1.01 -4.19 15.79
CA ARG A 217 0.79 -5.24 14.78
C ARG A 217 -0.28 -6.23 15.23
N GLU A 218 -0.22 -6.65 16.48
CA GLU A 218 -1.22 -7.57 17.06
C GLU A 218 -2.59 -6.92 17.17
N GLU A 219 -2.67 -5.64 17.54
CA GLU A 219 -3.90 -4.86 17.55
C GLU A 219 -4.53 -4.79 16.15
N SER A 220 -3.71 -4.50 15.13
CA SER A 220 -4.14 -4.50 13.73
C SER A 220 -4.67 -5.87 13.29
N ALA A 221 -3.96 -6.94 13.62
CA ALA A 221 -4.36 -8.30 13.27
C ALA A 221 -5.65 -8.73 13.98
N LYS A 222 -5.81 -8.40 15.26
CA LYS A 222 -7.04 -8.65 16.03
C LYS A 222 -8.22 -7.90 15.42
N LEU A 223 -8.04 -6.61 15.13
CA LEU A 223 -9.06 -5.78 14.51
C LEU A 223 -9.51 -6.34 13.15
N LEU A 224 -8.57 -6.71 12.30
CA LEU A 224 -8.88 -7.35 11.01
C LEU A 224 -9.64 -8.67 11.18
N ASN A 225 -9.23 -9.50 12.13
CA ASN A 225 -9.89 -10.78 12.36
C ASN A 225 -11.31 -10.61 12.91
N GLU A 226 -11.55 -9.63 13.80
CA GLU A 226 -12.87 -9.28 14.31
C GLU A 226 -13.82 -8.86 13.17
N TYR A 227 -13.31 -8.08 12.22
CA TYR A 227 -14.10 -7.58 11.10
C TYR A 227 -14.03 -8.46 9.85
N LYS A 228 -13.34 -9.62 9.89
CA LYS A 228 -13.09 -10.50 8.73
C LYS A 228 -14.34 -10.74 7.88
N ASN A 229 -15.42 -11.24 8.48
CA ASN A 229 -16.65 -11.52 7.74
C ASN A 229 -17.28 -10.25 7.16
N LYS A 230 -17.30 -9.14 7.92
CA LYS A 230 -17.85 -7.86 7.45
C LYS A 230 -17.03 -7.28 6.29
N VAL A 231 -15.70 -7.35 6.33
CA VAL A 231 -14.81 -6.89 5.25
C VAL A 231 -15.06 -7.68 3.97
N LEU A 232 -15.19 -9.00 4.05
CA LEU A 232 -15.49 -9.84 2.89
C LEU A 232 -16.89 -9.53 2.31
N LEU A 233 -17.90 -9.33 3.17
CA LEU A 233 -19.23 -8.89 2.75
C LEU A 233 -19.20 -7.50 2.08
N CYS A 234 -18.44 -6.54 2.62
CA CYS A 234 -18.24 -5.21 2.02
C CYS A 234 -17.61 -5.33 0.64
N ARG A 235 -16.53 -6.11 0.50
CA ARG A 235 -15.86 -6.37 -0.77
C ARG A 235 -16.83 -6.92 -1.82
N ASP A 236 -17.56 -7.97 -1.48
CA ASP A 236 -18.47 -8.64 -2.41
C ASP A 236 -19.66 -7.73 -2.77
N LYS A 237 -20.15 -6.96 -1.79
CA LYS A 237 -21.20 -5.97 -2.02
C LYS A 237 -20.76 -4.87 -2.98
N PHE A 238 -19.61 -4.23 -2.71
CA PHE A 238 -19.11 -3.16 -3.57
C PHE A 238 -18.61 -3.67 -4.92
N ARG A 239 -18.11 -4.91 -5.00
CA ARG A 239 -17.76 -5.56 -6.27
C ARG A 239 -19.02 -5.74 -7.14
N SER A 240 -20.10 -6.25 -6.59
CA SER A 240 -21.38 -6.39 -7.29
C SER A 240 -21.94 -5.03 -7.72
N LEU A 241 -21.90 -4.02 -6.84
CA LEU A 241 -22.38 -2.67 -7.15
C LEU A 241 -21.53 -2.00 -8.24
N THR A 242 -20.22 -2.15 -8.17
CA THR A 242 -19.30 -1.61 -9.18
C THR A 242 -19.51 -2.27 -10.53
N SER A 243 -19.60 -3.60 -10.56
CA SER A 243 -19.89 -4.35 -11.79
C SER A 243 -21.24 -3.94 -12.40
N ASN A 244 -22.28 -3.85 -11.58
CA ASN A 244 -23.60 -3.40 -12.02
C ASN A 244 -23.60 -1.95 -12.52
N PHE A 245 -22.77 -1.08 -11.94
CA PHE A 245 -22.63 0.29 -12.41
C PHE A 245 -21.85 0.35 -13.73
N ASP A 246 -20.81 -0.45 -13.87
CA ASP A 246 -19.97 -0.45 -15.08
C ASP A 246 -20.71 -0.96 -16.32
N VAL A 247 -21.72 -1.81 -16.14
CA VAL A 247 -22.66 -2.17 -17.22
C VAL A 247 -23.31 -0.92 -17.84
N ARG A 248 -23.55 0.12 -17.05
CA ARG A 248 -24.13 1.39 -17.57
C ARG A 248 -23.21 2.12 -18.53
N LYS A 249 -21.89 1.89 -18.47
CA LYS A 249 -20.91 2.48 -19.40
C LYS A 249 -21.06 1.92 -20.82
N LEU A 250 -21.66 0.73 -20.95
CA LEU A 250 -22.01 0.14 -22.23
C LEU A 250 -23.29 0.74 -22.82
N ALA A 251 -24.06 1.46 -21.99
CA ALA A 251 -25.29 2.10 -22.43
C ALA A 251 -25.02 3.39 -23.18
N ALA A 252 -25.75 3.60 -24.25
CA ALA A 252 -25.92 4.93 -24.83
C ALA A 252 -27.13 5.63 -24.20
N CYS A 253 -27.10 6.95 -24.14
CA CYS A 253 -28.26 7.73 -23.74
C CYS A 253 -28.68 8.70 -24.85
N THR A 254 -29.97 8.88 -24.99
CA THR A 254 -30.57 9.91 -25.82
C THR A 254 -31.52 10.74 -25.00
N LYS A 255 -31.68 12.01 -25.39
CA LYS A 255 -32.60 12.92 -24.72
C LYS A 255 -33.68 13.34 -25.71
N GLU A 256 -34.91 13.02 -25.37
CA GLU A 256 -36.07 13.44 -26.15
C GLU A 256 -36.94 14.35 -25.26
N GLY A 257 -36.94 15.65 -25.59
CA GLY A 257 -37.61 16.64 -24.74
C GLY A 257 -36.99 16.72 -23.35
N LYS A 258 -37.81 16.39 -22.32
CA LYS A 258 -37.39 16.35 -20.90
C LYS A 258 -36.99 14.94 -20.40
N GLN A 259 -37.19 13.90 -21.22
CA GLN A 259 -36.93 12.51 -20.84
C GLN A 259 -35.54 12.05 -21.38
N VAL A 260 -34.88 11.25 -20.58
CA VAL A 260 -33.62 10.61 -20.93
C VAL A 260 -33.88 9.11 -21.04
N PHE A 261 -33.54 8.57 -22.20
CA PHE A 261 -33.64 7.13 -22.48
C PHE A 261 -32.24 6.53 -22.46
N TYR A 262 -32.12 5.33 -21.88
CA TYR A 262 -30.89 4.55 -21.85
C TYR A 262 -31.07 3.34 -22.76
N ILE A 263 -30.13 3.13 -23.67
CA ILE A 263 -30.15 2.04 -24.62
C ILE A 263 -29.02 1.09 -24.26
N LEU A 264 -29.34 -0.19 -24.09
CA LEU A 264 -28.39 -1.27 -23.90
C LEU A 264 -28.50 -2.22 -25.10
N CYS A 265 -27.37 -2.59 -25.69
CA CYS A 265 -27.29 -3.55 -26.75
C CYS A 265 -26.56 -4.81 -26.25
N GLY A 266 -26.89 -5.95 -26.80
CA GLY A 266 -26.23 -7.19 -26.45
C GLY A 266 -26.78 -8.39 -27.20
N TRP A 267 -26.05 -9.49 -27.15
CA TRP A 267 -26.36 -10.75 -27.79
C TRP A 267 -26.85 -11.78 -26.77
N MET A 268 -27.86 -12.52 -27.12
CA MET A 268 -28.35 -13.65 -26.34
C MET A 268 -28.81 -14.77 -27.28
N THR A 269 -29.04 -15.97 -26.72
CA THR A 269 -29.57 -17.05 -27.52
C THR A 269 -31.04 -16.78 -27.86
N GLU A 270 -31.52 -17.26 -29.02
CA GLU A 270 -32.91 -17.10 -29.46
C GLU A 270 -33.91 -17.56 -28.39
N SER A 271 -33.62 -18.68 -27.72
CA SER A 271 -34.49 -19.21 -26.66
C SER A 271 -34.53 -18.29 -25.43
N ASP A 272 -33.42 -17.59 -25.10
CA ASP A 272 -33.38 -16.64 -23.99
C ASP A 272 -34.00 -15.31 -24.41
N ALA A 273 -33.85 -14.88 -25.66
CA ALA A 273 -34.49 -13.69 -26.21
C ALA A 273 -36.02 -13.77 -26.14
N ALA A 274 -36.57 -14.88 -26.56
CA ALA A 274 -38.02 -15.11 -26.50
C ALA A 274 -38.58 -15.16 -25.06
N ARG A 275 -37.79 -15.60 -24.08
CA ARG A 275 -38.16 -15.54 -22.65
C ARG A 275 -38.01 -14.14 -22.08
N PHE A 276 -36.93 -13.46 -22.42
CA PHE A 276 -36.65 -12.10 -21.98
C PHE A 276 -37.73 -11.14 -22.45
N GLU A 277 -38.16 -11.25 -23.72
CA GLU A 277 -39.22 -10.43 -24.27
C GLU A 277 -40.55 -10.59 -23.49
N LYS A 278 -40.90 -11.83 -23.11
CA LYS A 278 -42.09 -12.09 -22.27
C LYS A 278 -41.92 -11.51 -20.86
N ASP A 279 -40.75 -11.63 -20.25
CA ASP A 279 -40.51 -11.16 -18.90
C ASP A 279 -40.55 -9.62 -18.80
N VAL A 280 -40.22 -8.91 -19.89
CA VAL A 280 -40.19 -7.44 -19.93
C VAL A 280 -41.49 -6.83 -20.50
N ALA A 281 -42.37 -7.61 -21.10
CA ALA A 281 -43.56 -7.15 -21.79
C ALA A 281 -44.49 -6.31 -20.90
N ASP A 282 -44.55 -6.61 -19.58
CA ASP A 282 -45.42 -5.94 -18.62
C ASP A 282 -44.78 -4.67 -18.01
N ASP A 283 -43.47 -4.40 -18.22
CA ASP A 283 -42.82 -3.23 -17.68
C ASP A 283 -42.90 -2.03 -18.64
N LYS A 284 -43.84 -1.15 -18.38
CA LYS A 284 -44.11 0.06 -19.20
C LYS A 284 -42.90 1.03 -19.35
N ASN A 285 -41.84 0.83 -18.58
CA ASN A 285 -40.64 1.65 -18.65
C ASN A 285 -39.53 1.00 -19.49
N LEU A 286 -39.78 -0.18 -20.05
CA LEU A 286 -38.86 -0.91 -20.90
C LEU A 286 -39.44 -1.10 -22.29
N PHE A 287 -38.60 -0.88 -23.27
CA PHE A 287 -38.88 -1.26 -24.66
C PHE A 287 -37.79 -2.23 -25.09
N CYS A 288 -38.19 -3.39 -25.61
CA CYS A 288 -37.28 -4.41 -26.11
C CYS A 288 -37.46 -4.55 -27.63
N LEU A 289 -36.34 -4.46 -28.37
CA LEU A 289 -36.32 -4.76 -29.79
C LEU A 289 -35.40 -5.98 -29.96
N ILE A 290 -35.92 -7.03 -30.57
CA ILE A 290 -35.17 -8.24 -30.86
C ILE A 290 -35.04 -8.32 -32.40
N GLU A 291 -33.80 -8.38 -32.89
CA GLU A 291 -33.50 -8.60 -34.28
C GLU A 291 -32.91 -10.01 -34.43
N SER A 292 -33.32 -10.75 -35.43
CA SER A 292 -32.70 -12.03 -35.73
C SER A 292 -31.46 -11.83 -36.62
N ASP A 293 -30.52 -12.76 -36.53
CA ASP A 293 -29.28 -12.74 -37.35
C ASP A 293 -29.57 -12.80 -38.85
N GLU A 294 -30.76 -13.35 -39.21
CA GLU A 294 -31.23 -13.44 -40.61
C GLU A 294 -31.74 -12.11 -41.18
N ASP A 295 -32.11 -11.16 -40.29
CA ASP A 295 -32.65 -9.85 -40.67
C ASP A 295 -31.55 -8.76 -40.80
N GLN A 296 -30.29 -9.10 -40.52
CA GLN A 296 -29.19 -8.15 -40.63
C GLN A 296 -28.82 -7.89 -42.09
N ASP A 297 -28.81 -6.63 -42.48
CA ASP A 297 -28.28 -6.21 -43.78
C ASP A 297 -26.81 -6.67 -43.92
N LYS A 298 -26.47 -7.21 -45.08
CA LYS A 298 -25.13 -7.78 -45.42
C LYS A 298 -23.97 -6.78 -45.24
N ASP A 299 -24.25 -5.52 -44.94
CA ASP A 299 -23.27 -4.45 -44.67
C ASP A 299 -23.05 -4.18 -43.15
N SER A 300 -23.70 -4.94 -42.25
CA SER A 300 -23.47 -4.79 -40.82
C SER A 300 -22.09 -5.37 -40.42
N THR A 301 -21.25 -4.54 -39.81
CA THR A 301 -19.94 -4.95 -39.25
C THR A 301 -20.05 -5.75 -37.97
N LEU A 302 -21.27 -6.15 -37.60
CA LEU A 302 -21.62 -6.82 -36.36
C LEU A 302 -21.42 -8.33 -36.50
N THR A 303 -20.51 -8.89 -35.76
CA THR A 303 -20.31 -10.34 -35.69
C THR A 303 -20.78 -10.86 -34.35
N PRO A 304 -21.80 -11.73 -34.30
CA PRO A 304 -22.26 -12.30 -33.04
C PRO A 304 -21.16 -13.10 -32.35
N PRO A 305 -21.09 -13.05 -31.01
CA PRO A 305 -20.10 -13.79 -30.24
C PRO A 305 -20.42 -15.29 -30.26
N THR A 306 -19.38 -16.13 -30.42
CA THR A 306 -19.55 -17.58 -30.43
C THR A 306 -19.87 -18.10 -29.01
N LYS A 307 -20.98 -18.83 -28.87
CA LYS A 307 -21.34 -19.54 -27.63
C LYS A 307 -21.05 -21.03 -27.76
N LEU A 308 -20.16 -21.55 -26.93
CA LEU A 308 -19.89 -22.99 -26.86
C LEU A 308 -21.02 -23.68 -26.09
N LYS A 309 -21.67 -24.66 -26.72
CA LYS A 309 -22.71 -25.48 -26.11
C LYS A 309 -22.33 -26.96 -26.24
N ASN A 310 -21.57 -27.47 -25.27
CA ASN A 310 -21.14 -28.85 -25.25
C ASN A 310 -21.89 -29.69 -24.23
N PRO A 311 -22.17 -30.99 -24.49
CA PRO A 311 -22.67 -31.91 -23.47
C PRO A 311 -21.74 -31.94 -22.26
N GLY A 312 -22.29 -32.17 -21.06
CA GLY A 312 -21.57 -32.07 -19.77
C GLY A 312 -20.23 -32.80 -19.67
N ILE A 313 -20.09 -33.90 -20.42
CA ILE A 313 -18.85 -34.71 -20.51
C ILE A 313 -17.69 -33.94 -21.18
N PHE A 314 -17.99 -33.02 -22.10
CA PHE A 314 -16.99 -32.24 -22.83
C PHE A 314 -16.73 -30.85 -22.25
N ARG A 315 -17.46 -30.43 -21.23
CA ARG A 315 -17.24 -29.12 -20.57
C ARG A 315 -15.81 -28.88 -20.07
N PRO A 316 -15.08 -29.87 -19.53
CA PRO A 316 -13.69 -29.64 -19.14
C PRO A 316 -12.76 -29.25 -20.29
N PHE A 317 -13.11 -29.65 -21.53
CA PHE A 317 -12.33 -29.34 -22.73
C PHE A 317 -12.60 -27.92 -23.27
N GLU A 318 -13.70 -27.28 -22.87
CA GLU A 318 -13.99 -25.86 -23.20
C GLU A 318 -12.90 -24.91 -22.71
N LEU A 319 -12.23 -25.27 -21.58
CA LEU A 319 -11.10 -24.50 -21.06
C LEU A 319 -9.96 -24.40 -22.10
N PHE A 320 -9.65 -25.50 -22.78
CA PHE A 320 -8.60 -25.53 -23.82
C PHE A 320 -8.99 -24.70 -25.05
N VAL A 321 -10.24 -24.79 -25.46
CA VAL A 321 -10.74 -23.99 -26.61
C VAL A 321 -10.70 -22.50 -26.27
N ARG A 322 -11.06 -22.12 -25.07
CA ARG A 322 -10.99 -20.72 -24.60
C ARG A 322 -9.55 -20.20 -24.49
N MET A 323 -8.58 -21.07 -24.17
CA MET A 323 -7.15 -20.69 -24.10
C MET A 323 -6.56 -20.39 -25.49
N TYR A 324 -7.03 -21.07 -26.56
CA TYR A 324 -6.57 -20.85 -27.92
C TYR A 324 -7.40 -19.81 -28.69
N GLY A 325 -8.44 -19.26 -28.11
CA GLY A 325 -9.39 -18.34 -28.71
C GLY A 325 -10.65 -19.06 -29.20
N LEU A 326 -11.80 -18.39 -29.09
CA LEU A 326 -13.06 -18.91 -29.64
C LEU A 326 -13.03 -18.84 -31.15
N PRO A 327 -13.57 -19.87 -31.85
CA PRO A 327 -13.72 -19.80 -33.29
C PRO A 327 -14.63 -18.63 -33.68
N SER A 328 -14.42 -18.03 -34.86
CA SER A 328 -15.34 -17.02 -35.37
C SER A 328 -16.72 -17.65 -35.62
N TYR A 329 -17.76 -16.84 -35.41
CA TYR A 329 -19.12 -17.21 -35.75
C TYR A 329 -19.27 -17.30 -37.28
N ASN A 330 -19.74 -18.44 -37.77
CA ASN A 330 -20.04 -18.68 -39.18
C ASN A 330 -21.52 -18.93 -39.34
#